data_a1e1b381024cc9179f32a98c0be63887
#
_entry.id   a1e1b381024cc9179f32a98c0be63887
#
_cell.length_a   1.000
_cell.length_b   1.000
_cell.length_c   1.000
_cell.angle_alpha   90.00
_cell.angle_beta   90.00
_cell.angle_gamma   90.00
#
_symmetry.space_group_name_H-M   'P 1'
#
loop_
_entity.id
_entity.type
_entity.pdbx_description
1 polymer ?
#
loop_
_entity_poly.entity_id
_entity_poly.type
_entity_poly.pdbx_seq_one_letter_code
_entity_poly.pdbx_strand_id
1 'polypeptide(L)'
;MSSSERESAKVSLQERISVVLVEPQSPGNVGMVCRAMKNMGLRELRIVKGGRLDHPEATKFAVSAKDLLEGAQVFPSLEEALADTELTVATTRRHGKYRQEIFTPGEIVGKIGANLSGNKVALVFGREDNGLTTDELSLCRWHATIPTSEEYGSLNLAQAVLVFCYELFKGLGEWSSEREGRGLAGTSELESLFGQMEHTLLRIGFLNPQNPAHLMRSLRRIFSRAELDEREVAILRGMMTQIDWAADQFRGKKGR
;
A
#
# COMPACT_ATOMS: atom_id res chain seq x y z
N MET A 1 3.21 -5.51 26.86
CA MET A 1 3.92 -6.49 26.02
C MET A 1 5.32 -5.97 25.79
N SER A 2 6.34 -6.76 26.15
CA SER A 2 7.75 -6.36 26.03
C SER A 2 8.22 -6.42 24.57
N SER A 3 9.30 -5.71 24.26
CA SER A 3 9.92 -5.73 22.92
C SER A 3 10.29 -7.17 22.47
N SER A 4 10.63 -8.06 23.42
CA SER A 4 10.93 -9.47 23.15
C SER A 4 9.68 -10.32 22.78
N GLU A 5 8.50 -9.97 23.28
CA GLU A 5 7.23 -10.63 22.90
C GLU A 5 6.78 -10.20 21.48
N ARG A 6 7.11 -8.98 21.07
CA ARG A 6 6.90 -8.52 19.68
C ARG A 6 7.89 -9.14 18.70
N GLU A 7 9.10 -9.46 19.15
CA GLU A 7 10.13 -10.09 18.33
C GLU A 7 9.87 -11.60 18.11
N SER A 8 9.31 -12.32 19.09
CA SER A 8 8.90 -13.73 18.92
C SER A 8 7.59 -13.90 18.15
N ALA A 9 6.71 -12.90 18.11
CA ALA A 9 5.54 -12.87 17.22
C ALA A 9 5.91 -12.58 15.75
N LYS A 10 7.14 -12.20 15.47
CA LYS A 10 7.78 -11.99 14.17
C LYS A 10 8.30 -13.25 13.50
N VAL A 11 7.78 -14.44 13.78
CA VAL A 11 7.86 -15.56 12.83
C VAL A 11 7.14 -15.07 11.58
N SER A 12 7.97 -14.64 10.68
CA SER A 12 7.68 -13.62 9.70
C SER A 12 6.55 -14.11 8.79
N LEU A 13 5.67 -13.20 8.41
CA LEU A 13 4.78 -13.32 7.24
C LEU A 13 5.46 -14.05 6.07
N GLN A 14 6.75 -13.88 5.93
CA GLN A 14 7.64 -14.48 4.93
C GLN A 14 7.68 -16.01 4.99
N GLU A 15 7.46 -16.60 6.15
CA GLU A 15 7.51 -18.07 6.37
C GLU A 15 6.11 -18.71 6.36
N ARG A 16 5.05 -17.90 6.28
CA ARG A 16 3.66 -18.37 6.32
C ARG A 16 2.93 -18.18 4.99
N ILE A 17 3.51 -17.44 4.06
CA ILE A 17 2.86 -17.15 2.78
C ILE A 17 3.73 -17.68 1.64
N SER A 18 3.17 -18.62 0.90
CA SER A 18 3.76 -19.15 -0.33
C SER A 18 3.08 -18.58 -1.57
N VAL A 19 3.87 -18.36 -2.62
CA VAL A 19 3.39 -18.12 -3.98
C VAL A 19 3.48 -19.41 -4.75
N VAL A 20 2.36 -19.86 -5.31
CA VAL A 20 2.25 -21.10 -6.10
C VAL A 20 1.99 -20.73 -7.54
N LEU A 21 2.88 -21.15 -8.45
CA LEU A 21 2.69 -20.99 -9.89
C LEU A 21 2.34 -22.32 -10.51
N VAL A 22 1.19 -22.39 -11.19
CA VAL A 22 0.73 -23.60 -11.86
C VAL A 22 1.15 -23.57 -13.32
N GLU A 23 2.02 -24.49 -13.69
CA GLU A 23 2.55 -24.67 -15.06
C GLU A 23 3.00 -23.36 -15.73
N PRO A 24 3.88 -22.56 -15.09
CA PRO A 24 4.34 -21.31 -15.69
C PRO A 24 5.07 -21.61 -17.01
N GLN A 25 4.71 -20.90 -18.07
CA GLN A 25 5.18 -21.17 -19.42
C GLN A 25 6.50 -20.45 -19.74
N SER A 26 6.65 -19.21 -19.24
CA SER A 26 7.81 -18.37 -19.49
C SER A 26 8.83 -18.42 -18.34
N PRO A 27 10.06 -18.91 -18.59
CA PRO A 27 11.12 -18.86 -17.58
C PRO A 27 11.44 -17.42 -17.12
N GLY A 28 11.34 -16.45 -18.02
CA GLY A 28 11.53 -15.04 -17.69
C GLY A 28 10.49 -14.53 -16.70
N ASN A 29 9.22 -14.96 -16.82
CA ASN A 29 8.17 -14.62 -15.85
C ASN A 29 8.49 -15.20 -14.47
N VAL A 30 8.98 -16.45 -14.39
CA VAL A 30 9.38 -17.04 -13.10
C VAL A 30 10.48 -16.22 -12.43
N GLY A 31 11.50 -15.80 -13.19
CA GLY A 31 12.55 -14.92 -12.67
C GLY A 31 12.01 -13.57 -12.17
N MET A 32 11.11 -12.96 -12.93
CA MET A 32 10.45 -11.71 -12.50
C MET A 32 9.54 -11.90 -11.27
N VAL A 33 8.87 -13.04 -11.14
CA VAL A 33 8.10 -13.40 -9.94
C VAL A 33 9.01 -13.48 -8.71
N CYS A 34 10.15 -14.16 -8.80
CA CYS A 34 11.13 -14.22 -7.71
C CYS A 34 11.54 -12.81 -7.27
N ARG A 35 11.78 -11.92 -8.22
CA ARG A 35 12.13 -10.53 -7.94
C ARG A 35 10.98 -9.77 -7.27
N ALA A 36 9.74 -9.92 -7.73
CA ALA A 36 8.55 -9.32 -7.14
C ALA A 36 8.36 -9.78 -5.69
N MET A 37 8.47 -11.08 -5.44
CA MET A 37 8.39 -11.67 -4.11
C MET A 37 9.47 -11.12 -3.17
N LYS A 38 10.73 -11.10 -3.62
CA LYS A 38 11.85 -10.63 -2.80
C LYS A 38 11.72 -9.15 -2.42
N ASN A 39 11.27 -8.30 -3.36
CA ASN A 39 11.01 -6.89 -3.10
C ASN A 39 9.98 -6.67 -1.99
N MET A 40 9.03 -7.58 -1.85
CA MET A 40 7.94 -7.51 -0.87
C MET A 40 8.16 -8.48 0.33
N GLY A 41 9.38 -9.01 0.47
CA GLY A 41 9.78 -9.82 1.61
C GLY A 41 9.26 -11.26 1.60
N LEU A 42 8.59 -11.75 0.57
CA LEU A 42 8.15 -13.14 0.46
C LEU A 42 9.28 -14.02 -0.03
N ARG A 43 9.35 -15.26 0.50
CA ARG A 43 10.48 -16.16 0.25
C ARG A 43 10.10 -17.54 -0.24
N GLU A 44 8.88 -18.00 -0.07
CA GLU A 44 8.47 -19.36 -0.42
C GLU A 44 7.80 -19.38 -1.80
N LEU A 45 8.52 -19.90 -2.80
CA LEU A 45 8.03 -20.12 -4.15
C LEU A 45 7.80 -21.63 -4.38
N ARG A 46 6.58 -21.98 -4.80
CA ARG A 46 6.20 -23.34 -5.20
C ARG A 46 5.82 -23.34 -6.69
N ILE A 47 6.33 -24.31 -7.42
CA ILE A 47 6.03 -24.52 -8.84
C ILE A 47 5.30 -25.84 -8.99
N VAL A 48 4.13 -25.82 -9.60
CA VAL A 48 3.40 -27.02 -9.98
C VAL A 48 3.67 -27.30 -11.44
N LYS A 49 4.44 -28.32 -11.71
CA LYS A 49 4.88 -28.75 -13.05
C LYS A 49 5.54 -27.61 -13.87
N GLY A 50 6.47 -27.92 -14.72
CA GLY A 50 7.14 -26.95 -15.60
C GLY A 50 8.09 -26.00 -14.87
N GLY A 51 8.12 -24.73 -15.30
CA GLY A 51 8.90 -23.66 -14.67
C GLY A 51 10.34 -23.50 -15.14
N ARG A 52 10.94 -24.50 -15.79
CA ARG A 52 12.31 -24.45 -16.35
C ARG A 52 13.25 -23.54 -15.56
N LEU A 53 13.40 -23.83 -14.27
CA LEU A 53 14.15 -23.00 -13.30
C LEU A 53 15.63 -22.85 -13.67
N ASP A 54 16.17 -23.85 -14.39
CA ASP A 54 17.54 -23.91 -14.92
C ASP A 54 17.75 -23.05 -16.17
N HIS A 55 16.69 -22.51 -16.76
CA HIS A 55 16.79 -21.75 -17.99
C HIS A 55 17.52 -20.42 -17.77
N PRO A 56 18.47 -20.02 -18.64
CA PRO A 56 19.26 -18.79 -18.48
C PRO A 56 18.40 -17.52 -18.35
N GLU A 57 17.23 -17.51 -18.96
CA GLU A 57 16.30 -16.40 -18.89
C GLU A 57 15.69 -16.24 -17.50
N ALA A 58 15.36 -17.33 -16.81
CA ALA A 58 14.88 -17.27 -15.43
C ALA A 58 15.93 -16.59 -14.52
N THR A 59 17.17 -17.04 -14.61
CA THR A 59 18.29 -16.45 -13.85
C THR A 59 18.54 -14.99 -14.23
N LYS A 60 18.47 -14.65 -15.52
CA LYS A 60 18.66 -13.29 -16.03
C LYS A 60 17.64 -12.32 -15.43
N PHE A 61 16.37 -12.69 -15.37
CA PHE A 61 15.30 -11.84 -14.86
C PHE A 61 15.11 -11.89 -13.34
N ALA A 62 15.60 -12.93 -12.67
CA ALA A 62 15.64 -12.99 -11.21
C ALA A 62 16.60 -11.94 -10.60
N VAL A 63 17.68 -11.58 -11.32
CA VAL A 63 18.68 -10.60 -10.87
C VAL A 63 19.20 -10.93 -9.46
N SER A 64 18.86 -10.13 -8.45
CA SER A 64 19.28 -10.33 -7.04
C SER A 64 18.42 -11.37 -6.29
N ALA A 65 17.38 -11.93 -6.93
CA ALA A 65 16.46 -12.89 -6.32
C ALA A 65 16.73 -14.35 -6.78
N LYS A 66 17.97 -14.66 -7.14
CA LYS A 66 18.39 -16.02 -7.56
C LYS A 66 18.21 -17.03 -6.44
N ASP A 67 18.42 -16.64 -5.21
CA ASP A 67 18.18 -17.45 -4.01
C ASP A 67 16.75 -17.99 -3.93
N LEU A 68 15.75 -17.19 -4.33
CA LEU A 68 14.34 -17.64 -4.38
C LEU A 68 14.13 -18.61 -5.55
N LEU A 69 14.79 -18.38 -6.69
CA LEU A 69 14.70 -19.25 -7.84
C LEU A 69 15.33 -20.62 -7.54
N GLU A 70 16.49 -20.63 -6.90
CA GLU A 70 17.22 -21.84 -6.50
C GLU A 70 16.52 -22.59 -5.36
N GLY A 71 15.85 -21.87 -4.46
CA GLY A 71 15.07 -22.42 -3.36
C GLY A 71 13.64 -22.81 -3.73
N ALA A 72 13.20 -22.61 -4.98
CA ALA A 72 11.85 -22.93 -5.41
C ALA A 72 11.58 -24.44 -5.34
N GLN A 73 10.46 -24.80 -4.72
CA GLN A 73 10.01 -26.19 -4.57
C GLN A 73 9.14 -26.59 -5.77
N VAL A 74 9.42 -27.75 -6.37
CA VAL A 74 8.67 -28.26 -7.52
C VAL A 74 7.77 -29.41 -7.08
N PHE A 75 6.49 -29.33 -7.45
CA PHE A 75 5.47 -30.31 -7.10
C PHE A 75 4.85 -30.93 -8.36
N PRO A 76 4.46 -32.22 -8.31
CA PRO A 76 3.83 -32.89 -9.44
C PRO A 76 2.35 -32.50 -9.62
N SER A 77 1.69 -31.98 -8.58
CA SER A 77 0.28 -31.57 -8.62
C SER A 77 0.01 -30.37 -7.72
N LEU A 78 -1.11 -29.68 -7.95
CA LEU A 78 -1.54 -28.56 -7.10
C LEU A 78 -1.95 -29.05 -5.72
N GLU A 79 -2.59 -30.21 -5.63
CA GLU A 79 -2.98 -30.84 -4.36
C GLU A 79 -1.77 -31.02 -3.46
N GLU A 80 -0.67 -31.55 -4.00
CA GLU A 80 0.57 -31.75 -3.23
C GLU A 80 1.21 -30.41 -2.83
N ALA A 81 1.17 -29.41 -3.73
CA ALA A 81 1.70 -28.09 -3.43
C ALA A 81 0.90 -27.35 -2.34
N LEU A 82 -0.33 -27.74 -2.09
CA LEU A 82 -1.23 -27.12 -1.09
C LEU A 82 -1.41 -27.99 0.18
N ALA A 83 -0.82 -29.16 0.25
CA ALA A 83 -1.11 -30.16 1.28
C ALA A 83 -0.83 -29.69 2.73
N ASP A 84 0.08 -28.73 2.92
CA ASP A 84 0.44 -28.16 4.23
C ASP A 84 -0.15 -26.76 4.45
N THR A 85 -1.17 -26.36 3.68
CA THR A 85 -1.70 -25.00 3.65
C THR A 85 -3.18 -24.96 4.03
N GLU A 86 -3.56 -24.15 5.01
CA GLU A 86 -4.93 -24.03 5.50
C GLU A 86 -5.72 -22.96 4.72
N LEU A 87 -5.05 -21.94 4.23
CA LEU A 87 -5.68 -20.81 3.55
C LEU A 87 -5.17 -20.71 2.09
N THR A 88 -6.02 -21.06 1.15
CA THR A 88 -5.69 -21.08 -0.27
C THR A 88 -6.48 -20.02 -1.02
N VAL A 89 -5.79 -19.20 -1.83
CA VAL A 89 -6.37 -18.11 -2.63
C VAL A 89 -6.04 -18.34 -4.09
N ALA A 90 -7.01 -18.66 -4.91
CA ALA A 90 -6.87 -18.72 -6.36
C ALA A 90 -6.99 -17.34 -6.98
N THR A 91 -6.07 -16.99 -7.87
CA THR A 91 -6.18 -15.76 -8.65
C THR A 91 -6.84 -16.04 -10.00
N THR A 92 -7.87 -15.29 -10.35
CA THR A 92 -8.62 -15.49 -11.59
C THR A 92 -9.12 -14.17 -12.15
N ARG A 93 -9.13 -14.05 -13.48
CA ARG A 93 -9.82 -12.96 -14.17
C ARG A 93 -11.29 -13.30 -14.46
N ARG A 94 -11.61 -14.60 -14.48
CA ARG A 94 -12.93 -15.07 -14.89
C ARG A 94 -13.91 -14.87 -13.73
N HIS A 95 -14.93 -14.06 -13.95
CA HIS A 95 -16.13 -14.06 -13.12
C HIS A 95 -16.88 -15.36 -13.46
N GLY A 96 -16.71 -16.38 -12.62
CA GLY A 96 -17.27 -17.71 -12.86
C GLY A 96 -18.80 -17.67 -12.88
N LYS A 97 -19.44 -18.64 -13.60
CA LYS A 97 -20.89 -18.90 -13.57
C LYS A 97 -21.42 -19.31 -12.20
N TYR A 98 -20.52 -19.63 -11.26
CA TYR A 98 -20.84 -20.00 -9.89
C TYR A 98 -20.82 -18.75 -9.01
N ARG A 99 -21.80 -18.62 -8.12
CA ARG A 99 -21.97 -17.50 -7.15
C ARG A 99 -20.90 -17.55 -6.04
N GLN A 100 -19.64 -17.62 -6.39
CA GLN A 100 -18.56 -17.52 -5.41
C GLN A 100 -18.19 -16.04 -5.24
N GLU A 101 -17.98 -15.66 -4.00
CA GLU A 101 -17.49 -14.33 -3.66
C GLU A 101 -16.05 -14.16 -4.17
N ILE A 102 -15.82 -13.14 -4.99
CA ILE A 102 -14.51 -12.84 -5.56
C ILE A 102 -14.01 -11.56 -4.93
N PHE A 103 -12.81 -11.61 -4.36
CA PHE A 103 -12.20 -10.52 -3.63
C PHE A 103 -11.19 -9.76 -4.48
N THR A 104 -11.04 -8.48 -4.22
CA THR A 104 -9.89 -7.71 -4.69
C THR A 104 -8.65 -8.05 -3.87
N PRO A 105 -7.42 -7.73 -4.34
CA PRO A 105 -6.19 -7.99 -3.56
C PRO A 105 -6.21 -7.36 -2.17
N GLY A 106 -6.74 -6.15 -2.01
CA GLY A 106 -6.85 -5.50 -0.70
C GLY A 106 -7.83 -6.18 0.25
N GLU A 107 -9.01 -6.61 -0.26
CA GLU A 107 -10.02 -7.32 0.53
C GLU A 107 -9.53 -8.69 0.99
N ILE A 108 -8.86 -9.44 0.10
CA ILE A 108 -8.34 -10.77 0.46
C ILE A 108 -7.22 -10.66 1.49
N VAL A 109 -6.40 -9.62 1.44
CA VAL A 109 -5.37 -9.37 2.46
C VAL A 109 -6.00 -9.14 3.83
N GLY A 110 -7.09 -8.41 3.92
CA GLY A 110 -7.86 -8.25 5.16
C GLY A 110 -8.36 -9.58 5.72
N LYS A 111 -8.89 -10.47 4.84
CA LYS A 111 -9.31 -11.82 5.22
C LYS A 111 -8.14 -12.70 5.68
N ILE A 112 -7.01 -12.65 4.96
CA ILE A 112 -5.79 -13.36 5.35
C ILE A 112 -5.34 -12.90 6.74
N GLY A 113 -5.24 -11.58 6.97
CA GLY A 113 -4.81 -11.01 8.24
C GLY A 113 -5.65 -11.48 9.43
N ALA A 114 -6.97 -11.55 9.26
CA ALA A 114 -7.90 -12.02 10.29
C ALA A 114 -7.73 -13.53 10.62
N ASN A 115 -7.13 -14.30 9.72
CA ASN A 115 -7.03 -15.77 9.84
C ASN A 115 -5.57 -16.26 9.85
N LEU A 116 -4.57 -15.38 9.83
CA LEU A 116 -3.17 -15.74 9.66
C LEU A 116 -2.56 -16.44 10.91
N SER A 117 -3.15 -16.21 12.09
CA SER A 117 -2.63 -16.78 13.35
C SER A 117 -2.64 -18.31 13.32
N GLY A 118 -1.45 -18.90 13.24
CA GLY A 118 -1.26 -20.36 13.20
C GLY A 118 -1.42 -21.01 11.82
N ASN A 119 -1.90 -20.30 10.81
CA ASN A 119 -2.19 -20.83 9.48
C ASN A 119 -1.14 -20.45 8.45
N LYS A 120 -0.91 -21.33 7.47
CA LYS A 120 -0.16 -21.06 6.25
C LYS A 120 -1.10 -20.64 5.13
N VAL A 121 -0.60 -19.78 4.27
CA VAL A 121 -1.35 -19.19 3.14
C VAL A 121 -0.67 -19.51 1.82
N ALA A 122 -1.41 -19.97 0.82
CA ALA A 122 -0.95 -20.11 -0.54
C ALA A 122 -1.70 -19.17 -1.49
N LEU A 123 -0.97 -18.32 -2.21
CA LEU A 123 -1.49 -17.54 -3.33
C LEU A 123 -1.21 -18.31 -4.63
N VAL A 124 -2.27 -18.77 -5.31
CA VAL A 124 -2.19 -19.64 -6.47
C VAL A 124 -2.42 -18.84 -7.75
N PHE A 125 -1.46 -18.87 -8.65
CA PHE A 125 -1.48 -18.23 -9.96
C PHE A 125 -1.42 -19.29 -11.06
N GLY A 126 -2.26 -19.14 -12.07
CA GLY A 126 -2.31 -20.05 -13.20
C GLY A 126 -1.37 -19.69 -14.35
N ARG A 127 -1.50 -20.45 -15.44
CA ARG A 127 -0.78 -20.27 -16.69
C ARG A 127 -1.04 -18.90 -17.31
N GLU A 128 -0.08 -18.41 -18.08
CA GLU A 128 -0.17 -17.08 -18.70
C GLU A 128 -1.29 -16.99 -19.73
N ASP A 129 -1.58 -18.05 -20.45
CA ASP A 129 -2.58 -18.09 -21.54
C ASP A 129 -4.01 -18.41 -21.04
N ASN A 130 -4.14 -19.45 -20.20
CA ASN A 130 -5.44 -19.99 -19.81
C ASN A 130 -5.81 -19.77 -18.32
N GLY A 131 -4.85 -19.36 -17.50
CA GLY A 131 -5.03 -19.22 -16.06
C GLY A 131 -5.17 -20.57 -15.34
N LEU A 132 -5.97 -20.60 -14.31
CA LEU A 132 -6.33 -21.82 -13.56
C LEU A 132 -7.54 -22.49 -14.21
N THR A 133 -7.57 -23.83 -14.21
CA THR A 133 -8.72 -24.63 -14.60
C THR A 133 -9.82 -24.56 -13.54
N THR A 134 -11.02 -25.04 -13.86
CA THR A 134 -12.13 -25.12 -12.90
C THR A 134 -11.81 -26.03 -11.72
N ASP A 135 -11.13 -27.14 -11.98
CA ASP A 135 -10.73 -28.10 -10.94
C ASP A 135 -9.70 -27.48 -10.01
N GLU A 136 -8.69 -26.80 -10.55
CA GLU A 136 -7.68 -26.07 -9.76
C GLU A 136 -8.30 -24.93 -8.93
N LEU A 137 -9.27 -24.19 -9.48
CA LEU A 137 -10.04 -23.20 -8.73
C LEU A 137 -10.79 -23.83 -7.57
N SER A 138 -11.37 -25.03 -7.77
CA SER A 138 -12.15 -25.73 -6.73
C SER A 138 -11.31 -26.18 -5.53
N LEU A 139 -9.99 -26.35 -5.69
CA LEU A 139 -9.06 -26.67 -4.61
C LEU A 139 -8.78 -25.46 -3.69
N CYS A 140 -9.14 -24.25 -4.14
CA CYS A 140 -8.85 -23.05 -3.39
C CYS A 140 -10.07 -22.54 -2.63
N ARG A 141 -9.85 -22.18 -1.36
CA ARG A 141 -10.91 -21.72 -0.45
C ARG A 141 -11.49 -20.36 -0.86
N TRP A 142 -10.65 -19.47 -1.34
CA TRP A 142 -11.03 -18.11 -1.75
C TRP A 142 -10.57 -17.81 -3.17
N HIS A 143 -11.30 -16.94 -3.82
CA HIS A 143 -10.96 -16.49 -5.16
C HIS A 143 -10.73 -14.97 -5.13
N ALA A 144 -9.70 -14.53 -5.82
CA ALA A 144 -9.39 -13.10 -5.93
C ALA A 144 -9.13 -12.70 -7.38
N THR A 145 -9.46 -11.47 -7.70
CA THR A 145 -9.24 -10.86 -9.00
C THR A 145 -8.64 -9.47 -8.86
N ILE A 146 -7.71 -9.12 -9.74
CA ILE A 146 -7.23 -7.75 -9.86
C ILE A 146 -8.19 -7.02 -10.78
N PRO A 147 -8.86 -5.94 -10.34
CA PRO A 147 -9.66 -5.11 -11.20
C PRO A 147 -8.79 -4.50 -12.31
N THR A 148 -9.22 -4.69 -13.57
CA THR A 148 -8.53 -4.17 -14.75
C THR A 148 -9.54 -3.52 -15.69
N SER A 149 -9.06 -2.81 -16.72
CA SER A 149 -9.95 -2.25 -17.72
C SER A 149 -10.70 -3.35 -18.49
N GLU A 150 -11.91 -3.04 -18.95
CA GLU A 150 -12.71 -3.97 -19.78
C GLU A 150 -12.05 -4.26 -21.12
N GLU A 151 -11.33 -3.28 -21.69
CA GLU A 151 -10.70 -3.40 -23.00
C GLU A 151 -9.48 -4.34 -22.97
N TYR A 152 -8.70 -4.32 -21.91
CA TYR A 152 -7.48 -5.12 -21.78
C TYR A 152 -7.26 -5.62 -20.35
N GLY A 153 -7.92 -6.73 -20.03
CA GLY A 153 -7.98 -7.26 -18.67
C GLY A 153 -6.90 -8.31 -18.34
N SER A 154 -6.01 -8.66 -19.29
CA SER A 154 -4.98 -9.67 -19.04
C SER A 154 -3.70 -9.03 -18.52
N LEU A 155 -3.31 -9.38 -17.30
CA LEU A 155 -2.02 -9.00 -16.73
C LEU A 155 -0.98 -10.09 -17.00
N ASN A 156 0.27 -9.66 -17.19
CA ASN A 156 1.40 -10.58 -17.16
C ASN A 156 1.49 -11.26 -15.78
N LEU A 157 1.92 -12.52 -15.74
CA LEU A 157 1.99 -13.32 -14.51
C LEU A 157 2.78 -12.61 -13.39
N ALA A 158 3.97 -12.09 -13.69
CA ALA A 158 4.80 -11.42 -12.70
C ALA A 158 4.18 -10.09 -12.23
N GLN A 159 3.45 -9.38 -13.09
CA GLN A 159 2.69 -8.18 -12.70
C GLN A 159 1.56 -8.53 -11.74
N ALA A 160 0.80 -9.59 -12.02
CA ALA A 160 -0.26 -10.06 -11.14
C ALA A 160 0.31 -10.45 -9.75
N VAL A 161 1.39 -11.22 -9.73
CA VAL A 161 2.08 -11.58 -8.48
C VAL A 161 2.56 -10.35 -7.72
N LEU A 162 3.14 -9.35 -8.41
CA LEU A 162 3.61 -8.12 -7.78
C LEU A 162 2.47 -7.38 -7.08
N VAL A 163 1.29 -7.27 -7.68
CA VAL A 163 0.14 -6.58 -7.08
C VAL A 163 -0.29 -7.26 -5.78
N PHE A 164 -0.42 -8.60 -5.77
CA PHE A 164 -0.76 -9.32 -4.54
C PHE A 164 0.34 -9.23 -3.48
N CYS A 165 1.60 -9.37 -3.85
CA CYS A 165 2.72 -9.23 -2.93
C CYS A 165 2.77 -7.81 -2.32
N TYR A 166 2.51 -6.78 -3.12
CA TYR A 166 2.46 -5.39 -2.66
C TYR A 166 1.32 -5.16 -1.66
N GLU A 167 0.11 -5.65 -1.95
CA GLU A 167 -1.02 -5.51 -1.03
C GLU A 167 -0.77 -6.28 0.28
N LEU A 168 -0.17 -7.48 0.23
CA LEU A 168 0.26 -8.22 1.42
C LEU A 168 1.30 -7.44 2.22
N PHE A 169 2.32 -6.92 1.58
CA PHE A 169 3.37 -6.12 2.22
C PHE A 169 2.78 -4.87 2.90
N LYS A 170 1.88 -4.18 2.22
CA LYS A 170 1.19 -2.99 2.73
C LYS A 170 0.23 -3.31 3.89
N GLY A 171 -0.56 -4.38 3.77
CA GLY A 171 -1.64 -4.69 4.70
C GLY A 171 -1.22 -5.54 5.91
N LEU A 172 -0.19 -6.36 5.77
CA LEU A 172 0.27 -7.28 6.82
C LEU A 172 1.71 -6.99 7.25
N GLY A 173 2.47 -6.24 6.46
CA GLY A 173 3.84 -5.83 6.77
C GLY A 173 3.88 -4.68 7.77
N GLU A 174 5.01 -4.56 8.47
CA GLU A 174 5.30 -3.40 9.33
C GLU A 174 5.76 -2.17 8.50
N TRP A 175 5.28 -2.00 7.29
CA TRP A 175 5.51 -0.76 6.60
C TRP A 175 4.61 0.32 7.21
N SER A 176 5.04 0.83 8.35
CA SER A 176 4.69 2.19 8.70
C SER A 176 5.46 3.08 7.72
N SER A 177 4.79 3.92 6.95
CA SER A 177 5.42 5.17 6.65
C SER A 177 5.71 5.76 8.04
N GLU A 178 6.94 5.74 8.48
CA GLU A 178 7.43 6.73 9.40
C GLU A 178 7.46 8.08 8.65
N ARG A 179 6.32 8.52 8.26
CA ARG A 179 5.99 9.90 8.52
C ARG A 179 5.89 9.89 10.05
N GLU A 180 6.95 10.28 10.76
CA GLU A 180 6.77 10.95 12.04
C GLU A 180 5.57 11.83 11.81
N GLY A 181 4.45 11.49 12.43
CA GLY A 181 3.22 12.24 12.24
C GLY A 181 3.63 13.64 12.65
N ARG A 182 3.76 14.56 11.68
CA ARG A 182 3.96 15.97 12.01
C ARG A 182 2.83 16.26 12.97
N GLY A 183 3.19 16.53 14.25
CA GLY A 183 2.20 16.87 15.23
C GLY A 183 1.49 18.10 14.70
N LEU A 184 0.26 17.94 14.22
CA LEU A 184 -0.52 19.08 13.72
C LEU A 184 -0.73 20.04 14.86
N ALA A 185 -0.68 21.34 14.58
CA ALA A 185 -0.96 22.36 15.55
C ALA A 185 -2.35 22.19 16.14
N GLY A 186 -2.44 22.29 17.47
CA GLY A 186 -3.69 22.15 18.20
C GLY A 186 -4.71 23.22 17.81
N THR A 187 -6.00 22.94 18.01
CA THR A 187 -7.08 23.91 17.70
C THR A 187 -6.87 25.24 18.41
N SER A 188 -6.39 25.23 19.65
CA SER A 188 -6.12 26.44 20.44
C SER A 188 -5.04 27.30 19.81
N GLU A 189 -3.98 26.68 19.26
CA GLU A 189 -2.88 27.39 18.60
C GLU A 189 -3.31 28.00 17.28
N LEU A 190 -4.11 27.25 16.50
CA LEU A 190 -4.69 27.75 15.26
C LEU A 190 -5.64 28.92 15.52
N GLU A 191 -6.49 28.85 16.55
CA GLU A 191 -7.37 29.95 16.92
C GLU A 191 -6.59 31.19 17.36
N SER A 192 -5.49 31.01 18.09
CA SER A 192 -4.57 32.09 18.44
C SER A 192 -3.93 32.75 17.22
N LEU A 193 -3.48 31.93 16.24
CA LEU A 193 -2.98 32.45 14.95
C LEU A 193 -4.05 33.24 14.20
N PHE A 194 -5.25 32.69 14.06
CA PHE A 194 -6.32 33.36 13.33
C PHE A 194 -6.80 34.64 13.98
N GLY A 195 -6.81 34.70 15.32
CA GLY A 195 -7.12 35.94 16.07
C GLY A 195 -6.06 37.01 15.83
N GLN A 196 -4.77 36.65 15.88
CA GLN A 196 -3.68 37.58 15.56
C GLN A 196 -3.75 38.04 14.10
N MET A 197 -4.02 37.12 13.18
CA MET A 197 -4.17 37.43 11.74
C MET A 197 -5.32 38.43 11.48
N GLU A 198 -6.48 38.21 12.11
CA GLU A 198 -7.61 39.12 11.98
C GLU A 198 -7.27 40.52 12.48
N HIS A 199 -6.63 40.63 13.65
CA HIS A 199 -6.19 41.91 14.22
C HIS A 199 -5.21 42.64 13.26
N THR A 200 -4.17 41.94 12.84
CA THR A 200 -3.13 42.52 11.93
C THR A 200 -3.75 42.96 10.60
N LEU A 201 -4.56 42.11 9.99
CA LEU A 201 -5.17 42.38 8.69
C LEU A 201 -6.24 43.49 8.73
N LEU A 202 -6.97 43.65 9.82
CA LEU A 202 -7.82 44.81 10.07
C LEU A 202 -6.98 46.09 10.17
N ARG A 203 -5.91 46.03 10.94
CA ARG A 203 -5.04 47.18 11.21
C ARG A 203 -4.42 47.76 9.93
N ILE A 204 -3.93 46.89 9.04
CA ILE A 204 -3.39 47.33 7.76
C ILE A 204 -4.44 47.61 6.70
N GLY A 205 -5.72 47.42 7.03
CA GLY A 205 -6.87 47.67 6.17
C GLY A 205 -7.03 46.66 5.04
N PHE A 206 -6.50 45.48 5.18
CA PHE A 206 -6.72 44.36 4.25
C PHE A 206 -8.12 43.78 4.42
N LEU A 207 -8.60 43.66 5.66
CA LEU A 207 -9.98 43.27 5.97
C LEU A 207 -10.93 44.45 6.01
N ASN A 208 -12.15 44.24 5.53
CA ASN A 208 -13.21 45.21 5.69
C ASN A 208 -13.73 45.20 7.16
N PRO A 209 -13.62 46.33 7.90
CA PRO A 209 -14.05 46.37 9.30
C PRO A 209 -15.55 46.06 9.51
N GLN A 210 -16.38 46.28 8.47
CA GLN A 210 -17.82 45.99 8.56
C GLN A 210 -18.14 44.49 8.42
N ASN A 211 -17.25 43.70 7.80
CA ASN A 211 -17.46 42.28 7.61
C ASN A 211 -16.11 41.52 7.50
N PRO A 212 -15.29 41.50 8.54
CA PRO A 212 -14.01 40.81 8.53
C PRO A 212 -14.16 39.30 8.42
N ALA A 213 -15.22 38.76 9.01
CA ALA A 213 -15.49 37.31 9.08
C ALA A 213 -15.60 36.64 7.69
N HIS A 214 -16.03 37.40 6.66
CA HIS A 214 -16.19 36.87 5.32
C HIS A 214 -14.83 36.39 4.75
N LEU A 215 -13.82 37.22 4.79
CA LEU A 215 -12.49 36.88 4.26
C LEU A 215 -11.72 35.97 5.23
N MET A 216 -11.90 36.15 6.54
CA MET A 216 -11.31 35.25 7.54
C MET A 216 -11.76 33.80 7.39
N ARG A 217 -13.03 33.54 7.04
CA ARG A 217 -13.48 32.18 6.71
C ARG A 217 -12.71 31.57 5.51
N SER A 218 -12.40 32.39 4.52
CA SER A 218 -11.63 31.96 3.35
C SER A 218 -10.17 31.67 3.72
N LEU A 219 -9.54 32.51 4.54
CA LEU A 219 -8.18 32.30 5.05
C LEU A 219 -8.11 31.03 5.91
N ARG A 220 -9.05 30.85 6.84
CA ARG A 220 -9.15 29.62 7.63
C ARG A 220 -9.21 28.38 6.73
N ARG A 221 -10.03 28.39 5.70
CA ARG A 221 -10.15 27.26 4.76
C ARG A 221 -8.86 27.01 3.98
N ILE A 222 -8.09 28.05 3.64
CA ILE A 222 -6.79 27.91 2.96
C ILE A 222 -5.81 27.22 3.91
N PHE A 223 -5.66 27.73 5.12
CA PHE A 223 -4.70 27.21 6.10
C PHE A 223 -5.09 25.83 6.66
N SER A 224 -6.38 25.53 6.78
CA SER A 224 -6.84 24.18 7.16
C SER A 224 -6.41 23.09 6.17
N ARG A 225 -6.27 23.42 4.88
CA ARG A 225 -5.78 22.47 3.87
C ARG A 225 -4.26 22.29 3.90
N ALA A 226 -3.53 23.21 4.54
CA ALA A 226 -2.09 23.15 4.66
C ALA A 226 -1.62 22.21 5.79
N GLU A 227 -2.55 21.76 6.68
CA GLU A 227 -2.23 20.85 7.79
C GLU A 227 -1.04 21.35 8.62
N LEU A 228 -1.13 22.60 9.09
CA LEU A 228 -0.04 23.30 9.77
C LEU A 228 0.43 22.58 11.03
N ASP A 229 1.75 22.44 11.19
CA ASP A 229 2.39 22.04 12.44
C ASP A 229 2.66 23.25 13.37
N GLU A 230 3.07 22.99 14.62
CA GLU A 230 3.36 24.05 15.60
C GLU A 230 4.43 25.04 15.12
N ARG A 231 5.43 24.56 14.40
CA ARG A 231 6.51 25.39 13.86
C ARG A 231 6.00 26.30 12.75
N GLU A 232 5.13 25.79 11.88
CA GLU A 232 4.53 26.57 10.78
C GLU A 232 3.60 27.64 11.32
N VAL A 233 2.81 27.31 12.37
CA VAL A 233 2.01 28.32 13.11
C VAL A 233 2.91 29.38 13.72
N ALA A 234 4.02 29.02 14.35
CA ALA A 234 4.97 30.01 14.91
C ALA A 234 5.56 30.92 13.83
N ILE A 235 5.90 30.39 12.66
CA ILE A 235 6.38 31.19 11.51
C ILE A 235 5.33 32.20 11.06
N LEU A 236 4.09 31.76 10.89
CA LEU A 236 2.98 32.63 10.47
C LEU A 236 2.69 33.73 11.50
N ARG A 237 2.72 33.39 12.80
CA ARG A 237 2.59 34.39 13.87
C ARG A 237 3.73 35.39 13.88
N GLY A 238 4.98 34.94 13.63
CA GLY A 238 6.12 35.82 13.45
C GLY A 238 5.92 36.79 12.29
N MET A 239 5.38 36.31 11.16
CA MET A 239 5.05 37.20 10.03
C MET A 239 4.03 38.27 10.42
N MET A 240 2.94 37.90 11.12
CA MET A 240 1.94 38.87 11.57
C MET A 240 2.58 39.92 12.50
N THR A 241 3.44 39.50 13.42
CA THR A 241 4.18 40.40 14.32
C THR A 241 5.05 41.39 13.55
N GLN A 242 5.74 40.95 12.50
CA GLN A 242 6.56 41.85 11.66
C GLN A 242 5.71 42.81 10.84
N ILE A 243 4.56 42.39 10.36
CA ILE A 243 3.61 43.25 9.65
C ILE A 243 3.08 44.33 10.62
N ASP A 244 2.71 43.97 11.86
CA ASP A 244 2.26 44.91 12.87
C ASP A 244 3.35 45.93 13.21
N TRP A 245 4.59 45.47 13.42
CA TRP A 245 5.74 46.35 13.63
C TRP A 245 5.97 47.32 12.46
N ALA A 246 5.92 46.82 11.23
CA ALA A 246 6.07 47.67 10.04
C ALA A 246 4.93 48.70 9.93
N ALA A 247 3.71 48.31 10.24
CA ALA A 247 2.55 49.21 10.25
C ALA A 247 2.71 50.35 11.28
N ASP A 248 3.37 50.09 12.43
CA ASP A 248 3.67 51.14 13.41
C ASP A 248 4.70 52.16 12.92
N GLN A 249 5.63 51.72 12.10
CA GLN A 249 6.65 52.63 11.53
C GLN A 249 6.11 53.47 10.36
N PHE A 250 5.05 52.98 9.69
CA PHE A 250 4.43 53.69 8.56
C PHE A 250 3.39 54.72 9.05
N ARG A 251 3.80 55.97 9.22
CA ARG A 251 2.89 57.11 9.46
C ARG A 251 2.28 57.67 8.17
N GLY A 252 2.31 56.93 7.08
CA GLY A 252 1.78 57.36 5.79
C GLY A 252 0.28 57.23 5.68
N LYS A 253 -0.37 58.24 5.06
CA LYS A 253 -1.79 58.15 4.65
C LYS A 253 -1.94 57.00 3.64
N LYS A 254 -3.02 56.17 3.81
CA LYS A 254 -3.46 55.26 2.73
C LYS A 254 -3.58 56.09 1.44
N GLY A 255 -2.82 55.71 0.39
CA GLY A 255 -3.09 56.17 -0.95
C GLY A 255 -4.52 55.79 -1.34
N ARG A 256 -5.25 56.71 -1.90
CA ARG A 256 -6.61 56.52 -2.45
C ARG A 256 -6.59 55.53 -3.60
#